data_03cdace52f3a87ec8c1763e163d5a08b
#
_entry.id   03cdace52f3a87ec8c1763e163d5a08b
#
_cell.length_a   1.000
_cell.length_b   1.000
_cell.length_c   1.000
_cell.angle_alpha   90.00
_cell.angle_beta   90.00
_cell.angle_gamma   90.00
#
_symmetry.space_group_name_H-M   'P 1'
#
loop_
_entity.id
_entity.type
_entity.pdbx_description
1 polymer ?
#
loop_
_entity_poly.entity_id
_entity_poly.type
_entity_poly.pdbx_seq_one_letter_code
_entity_poly.pdbx_strand_id
1 'polypeptide(L)'
;FNTKTGVQVKGWMKVNGKYTYYFTKGKGVMATGWMTDSKGHKRYFNPKTGKLTTGWVNCSKGRKRYFTKGGGIMATGWLTNSKGQKRYFYKTSGYMATKWVKNKSKNISYYFATSTGYMYTGLKTINQKNYYFKSNGVMAVSTSVTVNGITYSIAADGVATAKTTK
;
A
#
# COMPACT_ATOMS: atom_id res chain seq x y z
N PHE A 1 8.27 -30.85 15.11
CA PHE A 1 7.63 -32.16 15.10
C PHE A 1 6.15 -32.02 15.44
N ASN A 2 5.30 -32.83 14.83
CA ASN A 2 3.92 -32.98 15.25
C ASN A 2 3.90 -33.74 16.59
N THR A 3 3.39 -33.13 17.63
CA THR A 3 3.41 -33.71 18.99
C THR A 3 2.62 -35.03 19.13
N LYS A 4 1.64 -35.27 18.22
CA LYS A 4 0.84 -36.52 18.22
C LYS A 4 1.51 -37.68 17.44
N THR A 5 2.28 -37.34 16.39
CA THR A 5 2.82 -38.36 15.47
C THR A 5 4.34 -38.43 15.48
N GLY A 6 5.05 -37.51 16.15
CA GLY A 6 6.52 -37.42 16.13
C GLY A 6 7.11 -37.05 14.76
N VAL A 7 6.27 -36.86 13.73
CA VAL A 7 6.74 -36.56 12.37
C VAL A 7 7.21 -35.12 12.26
N GLN A 8 8.32 -34.90 11.55
CA GLN A 8 8.84 -33.56 11.27
C GLN A 8 7.85 -32.76 10.41
N VAL A 9 7.45 -31.57 10.89
CA VAL A 9 6.57 -30.67 10.14
C VAL A 9 7.37 -30.08 8.96
N LYS A 10 6.76 -30.11 7.77
CA LYS A 10 7.22 -29.46 6.56
C LYS A 10 6.11 -28.64 5.94
N GLY A 11 6.41 -27.46 5.39
CA GLY A 11 5.42 -26.56 4.80
C GLY A 11 4.70 -25.71 5.84
N TRP A 12 3.45 -25.38 5.54
CA TRP A 12 2.64 -24.50 6.38
C TRP A 12 2.07 -25.22 7.59
N MET A 13 2.15 -24.59 8.77
CA MET A 13 1.54 -25.08 10.00
C MET A 13 0.76 -23.95 10.68
N LYS A 14 -0.46 -24.27 11.13
CA LYS A 14 -1.29 -23.37 11.93
C LYS A 14 -1.40 -23.90 13.35
N VAL A 15 -1.12 -23.04 14.34
CA VAL A 15 -1.17 -23.38 15.76
C VAL A 15 -2.33 -22.65 16.42
N ASN A 16 -3.20 -23.38 17.11
CA ASN A 16 -4.39 -22.87 17.81
C ASN A 16 -5.30 -21.98 16.93
N GLY A 17 -5.40 -22.28 15.63
CA GLY A 17 -6.19 -21.49 14.69
C GLY A 17 -5.70 -20.04 14.44
N LYS A 18 -4.75 -19.57 15.24
CA LYS A 18 -4.37 -18.16 15.32
C LYS A 18 -3.00 -17.84 14.69
N TYR A 19 -2.00 -18.69 14.90
CA TYR A 19 -0.63 -18.43 14.47
C TYR A 19 -0.24 -19.33 13.31
N THR A 20 0.40 -18.75 12.27
CA THR A 20 0.87 -19.49 11.10
C THR A 20 2.40 -19.45 11.04
N TYR A 21 2.97 -20.59 10.75
CA TYR A 21 4.40 -20.82 10.60
C TYR A 21 4.68 -21.52 9.27
N TYR A 22 5.91 -21.45 8.81
CA TYR A 22 6.37 -22.20 7.65
C TYR A 22 7.66 -22.93 7.97
N PHE A 23 7.71 -24.21 7.62
CA PHE A 23 8.91 -25.04 7.76
C PHE A 23 9.40 -25.42 6.37
N THR A 24 10.71 -25.26 6.13
CA THR A 24 11.30 -25.53 4.82
C THR A 24 11.03 -26.97 4.39
N LYS A 25 10.65 -27.16 3.12
CA LYS A 25 10.24 -28.50 2.60
C LYS A 25 11.37 -29.53 2.67
N GLY A 26 12.62 -29.12 2.50
CA GLY A 26 13.76 -30.02 2.59
C GLY A 26 14.10 -30.40 4.05
N LYS A 27 14.59 -29.43 4.81
CA LYS A 27 15.15 -29.66 6.15
C LYS A 27 14.15 -29.49 7.30
N GLY A 28 12.92 -29.03 7.06
CA GLY A 28 11.93 -28.76 8.10
C GLY A 28 12.37 -27.66 9.08
N VAL A 29 13.22 -26.74 8.66
CA VAL A 29 13.66 -25.60 9.48
C VAL A 29 12.57 -24.52 9.48
N MET A 30 12.26 -23.98 10.64
CA MET A 30 11.26 -22.90 10.77
C MET A 30 11.74 -21.64 10.06
N ALA A 31 10.91 -21.07 9.20
CA ALA A 31 11.20 -19.83 8.50
C ALA A 31 11.20 -18.65 9.48
N THR A 32 12.18 -17.77 9.35
CA THR A 32 12.29 -16.49 10.04
C THR A 32 12.73 -15.41 9.05
N GLY A 33 12.39 -14.14 9.33
CA GLY A 33 12.74 -13.04 8.44
C GLY A 33 11.96 -13.08 7.11
N TRP A 34 12.58 -12.60 6.05
CA TRP A 34 11.97 -12.52 4.72
C TRP A 34 12.00 -13.87 4.00
N MET A 35 10.89 -14.20 3.37
CA MET A 35 10.76 -15.34 2.47
C MET A 35 10.05 -14.90 1.18
N THR A 36 10.56 -15.38 0.04
CA THR A 36 9.91 -15.22 -1.27
C THR A 36 9.52 -16.60 -1.79
N ASP A 37 8.27 -16.77 -2.19
CA ASP A 37 7.81 -18.03 -2.79
C ASP A 37 8.11 -18.10 -4.30
N SER A 38 7.82 -19.24 -4.93
CA SER A 38 8.05 -19.47 -6.36
C SER A 38 7.25 -18.55 -7.29
N LYS A 39 6.20 -17.90 -6.77
CA LYS A 39 5.38 -16.89 -7.47
C LYS A 39 5.88 -15.46 -7.26
N GLY A 40 7.00 -15.27 -6.55
CA GLY A 40 7.56 -13.97 -6.22
C GLY A 40 6.86 -13.24 -5.06
N HIS A 41 5.92 -13.88 -4.36
CA HIS A 41 5.27 -13.27 -3.21
C HIS A 41 6.22 -13.20 -2.03
N LYS A 42 6.38 -12.01 -1.44
CA LYS A 42 7.20 -11.79 -0.25
C LYS A 42 6.36 -11.89 1.02
N ARG A 43 6.86 -12.62 2.01
CA ARG A 43 6.31 -12.74 3.35
C ARG A 43 7.38 -12.42 4.38
N TYR A 44 6.94 -12.06 5.57
CA TYR A 44 7.86 -11.82 6.67
C TYR A 44 7.45 -12.63 7.89
N PHE A 45 8.38 -13.38 8.43
CA PHE A 45 8.22 -14.15 9.65
C PHE A 45 8.98 -13.46 10.78
N ASN A 46 8.36 -13.32 11.93
CA ASN A 46 9.00 -12.69 13.09
C ASN A 46 10.32 -13.43 13.41
N PRO A 47 11.47 -12.75 13.47
CA PRO A 47 12.77 -13.42 13.66
C PRO A 47 12.89 -14.18 14.98
N LYS A 48 12.21 -13.70 16.03
CA LYS A 48 12.26 -14.32 17.36
C LYS A 48 11.29 -15.48 17.52
N THR A 49 10.11 -15.41 16.88
CA THR A 49 9.03 -16.36 17.14
C THR A 49 8.67 -17.22 15.93
N GLY A 50 9.17 -16.91 14.73
CA GLY A 50 8.78 -17.58 13.48
C GLY A 50 7.33 -17.35 13.05
N LYS A 51 6.55 -16.51 13.74
CA LYS A 51 5.16 -16.24 13.39
C LYS A 51 5.06 -15.44 12.10
N LEU A 52 4.15 -15.87 11.20
CA LEU A 52 3.85 -15.12 9.98
C LEU A 52 3.27 -13.75 10.31
N THR A 53 3.82 -12.72 9.71
CA THR A 53 3.33 -11.34 9.83
C THR A 53 2.11 -11.13 8.93
N THR A 54 1.05 -10.54 9.48
CA THR A 54 -0.18 -10.16 8.77
C THR A 54 -0.65 -8.77 9.21
N GLY A 55 -1.44 -8.11 8.37
CA GLY A 55 -1.98 -6.78 8.67
C GLY A 55 -0.96 -5.66 8.48
N TRP A 56 -1.20 -4.57 9.20
CA TRP A 56 -0.36 -3.37 9.14
C TRP A 56 0.90 -3.51 10.00
N VAL A 57 2.03 -3.09 9.44
CA VAL A 57 3.33 -3.06 10.13
C VAL A 57 3.93 -1.66 10.04
N ASN A 58 4.22 -1.07 11.19
CA ASN A 58 4.99 0.16 11.28
C ASN A 58 6.47 -0.16 11.07
N CYS A 59 7.11 0.60 10.20
CA CYS A 59 8.52 0.49 9.87
C CYS A 59 9.28 1.75 10.30
N SER A 60 10.59 1.72 10.25
CA SER A 60 11.43 2.88 10.55
C SER A 60 11.04 4.12 9.71
N LYS A 61 11.31 5.32 10.23
CA LYS A 61 11.01 6.62 9.60
C LYS A 61 9.51 6.81 9.29
N GLY A 62 8.61 6.30 10.14
CA GLY A 62 7.15 6.45 10.03
C GLY A 62 6.51 5.75 8.83
N ARG A 63 7.27 4.92 8.10
CA ARG A 63 6.75 4.16 6.95
C ARG A 63 5.89 3.00 7.41
N LYS A 64 4.97 2.55 6.53
CA LYS A 64 4.08 1.41 6.81
C LYS A 64 4.15 0.40 5.68
N ARG A 65 3.98 -0.88 6.02
CA ARG A 65 3.71 -1.98 5.10
C ARG A 65 2.37 -2.63 5.45
N TYR A 66 1.80 -3.33 4.50
CA TYR A 66 0.63 -4.16 4.74
C TYR A 66 0.89 -5.58 4.24
N PHE A 67 0.54 -6.55 5.06
CA PHE A 67 0.58 -7.97 4.72
C PHE A 67 -0.84 -8.52 4.72
N THR A 68 -1.24 -9.24 3.68
CA THR A 68 -2.60 -9.75 3.54
C THR A 68 -3.01 -10.61 4.74
N LYS A 69 -4.24 -10.47 5.21
CA LYS A 69 -4.73 -11.21 6.39
C LYS A 69 -4.76 -12.72 6.15
N GLY A 70 -5.11 -13.17 4.95
CA GLY A 70 -5.27 -14.59 4.65
C GLY A 70 -3.96 -15.34 4.35
N GLY A 71 -2.88 -14.65 3.95
CA GLY A 71 -1.65 -15.35 3.53
C GLY A 71 -0.35 -14.65 3.87
N GLY A 72 -0.40 -13.51 4.57
CA GLY A 72 0.80 -12.76 4.94
C GLY A 72 1.62 -12.26 3.73
N ILE A 73 1.00 -12.11 2.56
CA ILE A 73 1.68 -11.60 1.37
C ILE A 73 1.85 -10.10 1.50
N MET A 74 3.08 -9.61 1.33
CA MET A 74 3.38 -8.18 1.32
C MET A 74 2.64 -7.49 0.18
N ALA A 75 1.84 -6.48 0.51
CA ALA A 75 1.15 -5.69 -0.50
C ALA A 75 2.14 -4.90 -1.37
N THR A 76 1.92 -4.92 -2.68
CA THR A 76 2.63 -4.12 -3.69
C THR A 76 1.65 -3.64 -4.75
N GLY A 77 1.94 -2.48 -5.38
CA GLY A 77 1.01 -1.90 -6.35
C GLY A 77 -0.24 -1.31 -5.72
N TRP A 78 -1.32 -1.29 -6.45
CA TRP A 78 -2.59 -0.73 -6.02
C TRP A 78 -3.36 -1.70 -5.13
N LEU A 79 -3.92 -1.17 -4.04
CA LEU A 79 -4.82 -1.89 -3.14
C LEU A 79 -6.10 -1.06 -2.94
N THR A 80 -7.25 -1.64 -3.24
CA THR A 80 -8.56 -1.03 -3.05
C THR A 80 -9.28 -1.71 -1.87
N ASN A 81 -9.85 -0.94 -0.97
CA ASN A 81 -10.67 -1.48 0.12
C ASN A 81 -12.14 -1.64 -0.29
N SER A 82 -12.99 -2.19 0.60
CA SER A 82 -14.42 -2.39 0.38
C SER A 82 -15.22 -1.10 0.12
N LYS A 83 -14.68 0.07 0.49
CA LYS A 83 -15.27 1.39 0.24
C LYS A 83 -14.77 2.03 -1.07
N GLY A 84 -14.04 1.31 -1.93
CA GLY A 84 -13.49 1.82 -3.18
C GLY A 84 -12.26 2.72 -3.01
N GLN A 85 -11.79 2.96 -1.78
CA GLN A 85 -10.64 3.83 -1.52
C GLN A 85 -9.35 3.10 -1.86
N LYS A 86 -8.44 3.78 -2.57
CA LYS A 86 -7.21 3.19 -3.11
C LYS A 86 -5.98 3.64 -2.32
N ARG A 87 -5.04 2.71 -2.14
CA ARG A 87 -3.66 2.94 -1.67
C ARG A 87 -2.68 2.40 -2.69
N TYR A 88 -1.48 2.90 -2.67
CA TYR A 88 -0.39 2.37 -3.48
C TYR A 88 0.77 1.93 -2.60
N PHE A 89 1.36 0.79 -2.92
CA PHE A 89 2.54 0.25 -2.25
C PHE A 89 3.66 0.10 -3.26
N TYR A 90 4.83 0.65 -2.97
CA TYR A 90 5.97 0.58 -3.88
C TYR A 90 6.38 -0.88 -4.14
N LYS A 91 6.51 -1.26 -5.41
CA LYS A 91 6.75 -2.66 -5.84
C LYS A 91 7.97 -3.29 -5.19
N THR A 92 9.07 -2.56 -5.09
CA THR A 92 10.33 -3.09 -4.54
C THR A 92 10.32 -3.18 -3.01
N SER A 93 9.89 -2.09 -2.35
CA SER A 93 10.00 -1.96 -0.90
C SER A 93 8.76 -2.41 -0.12
N GLY A 94 7.58 -2.44 -0.77
CA GLY A 94 6.29 -2.67 -0.12
C GLY A 94 5.87 -1.53 0.83
N TYR A 95 6.55 -0.39 0.83
CA TYR A 95 6.12 0.74 1.64
C TYR A 95 4.87 1.39 1.04
N MET A 96 3.94 1.77 1.91
CA MET A 96 2.76 2.55 1.54
C MET A 96 3.17 3.94 1.04
N ALA A 97 2.65 4.35 -0.11
CA ALA A 97 2.81 5.69 -0.63
C ALA A 97 2.06 6.71 0.23
N THR A 98 2.70 7.85 0.47
CA THR A 98 2.13 9.04 1.12
C THR A 98 2.66 10.29 0.42
N LYS A 99 1.92 11.39 0.51
CA LYS A 99 2.27 12.65 -0.15
C LYS A 99 2.32 12.52 -1.68
N TRP A 100 3.14 13.32 -2.33
CA TRP A 100 3.30 13.34 -3.79
C TRP A 100 4.00 12.08 -4.30
N VAL A 101 3.41 11.47 -5.33
CA VAL A 101 4.01 10.37 -6.09
C VAL A 101 3.92 10.69 -7.57
N LYS A 102 5.07 10.86 -8.22
CA LYS A 102 5.17 11.13 -9.65
C LYS A 102 5.52 9.85 -10.42
N ASN A 103 4.71 9.51 -11.40
CA ASN A 103 5.03 8.52 -12.42
C ASN A 103 5.75 9.22 -13.57
N LYS A 104 7.07 9.12 -13.60
CA LYS A 104 7.90 9.84 -14.58
C LYS A 104 7.64 9.38 -16.03
N SER A 105 7.42 8.08 -16.25
CA SER A 105 7.22 7.52 -17.60
C SER A 105 5.92 8.01 -18.26
N LYS A 106 4.88 8.28 -17.46
CA LYS A 106 3.59 8.78 -17.94
C LYS A 106 3.39 10.28 -17.69
N ASN A 107 4.37 10.96 -17.09
CA ASN A 107 4.30 12.36 -16.66
C ASN A 107 3.02 12.71 -15.87
N ILE A 108 2.60 11.82 -14.97
CA ILE A 108 1.40 12.02 -14.13
C ILE A 108 1.78 12.01 -12.65
N SER A 109 1.01 12.75 -11.85
CA SER A 109 1.21 12.87 -10.41
C SER A 109 -0.05 12.43 -9.66
N TYR A 110 0.18 11.83 -8.50
CA TYR A 110 -0.84 11.46 -7.51
C TYR A 110 -0.49 12.09 -6.17
N TYR A 111 -1.49 12.23 -5.32
CA TYR A 111 -1.26 12.55 -3.91
C TYR A 111 -1.96 11.56 -3.01
N PHE A 112 -1.25 11.13 -1.97
CA PHE A 112 -1.76 10.19 -0.97
C PHE A 112 -1.76 10.85 0.41
N ALA A 113 -2.88 10.77 1.12
CA ALA A 113 -3.03 11.33 2.46
C ALA A 113 -1.92 10.82 3.38
N THR A 114 -1.28 11.72 4.12
CA THR A 114 -0.10 11.40 4.95
C THR A 114 -0.43 10.40 6.06
N SER A 115 -1.59 10.53 6.71
CA SER A 115 -2.01 9.69 7.84
C SER A 115 -2.55 8.33 7.38
N THR A 116 -3.40 8.32 6.35
CA THR A 116 -4.15 7.13 5.92
C THR A 116 -3.57 6.43 4.70
N GLY A 117 -2.77 7.12 3.88
CA GLY A 117 -2.27 6.64 2.60
C GLY A 117 -3.34 6.52 1.51
N TYR A 118 -4.55 7.04 1.71
CA TYR A 118 -5.56 7.02 0.66
C TYR A 118 -5.25 8.03 -0.45
N MET A 119 -5.45 7.60 -1.68
CA MET A 119 -5.33 8.41 -2.88
C MET A 119 -6.35 9.54 -2.87
N TYR A 120 -5.92 10.76 -3.19
CA TYR A 120 -6.81 11.90 -3.35
C TYR A 120 -7.56 11.85 -4.68
N THR A 121 -8.83 12.31 -4.62
CA THR A 121 -9.71 12.60 -5.79
C THR A 121 -10.48 13.88 -5.52
N GLY A 122 -10.93 14.55 -6.57
CA GLY A 122 -11.61 15.85 -6.48
C GLY A 122 -10.70 17.00 -6.09
N LEU A 123 -11.28 18.12 -5.70
CA LEU A 123 -10.56 19.31 -5.26
C LEU A 123 -9.98 19.11 -3.86
N LYS A 124 -8.70 19.41 -3.69
CA LYS A 124 -7.97 19.25 -2.41
C LYS A 124 -7.00 20.38 -2.20
N THR A 125 -6.92 20.87 -0.96
CA THR A 125 -5.91 21.85 -0.55
C THR A 125 -4.70 21.12 0.05
N ILE A 126 -3.52 21.40 -0.48
CA ILE A 126 -2.23 20.84 -0.03
C ILE A 126 -1.25 22.00 0.10
N ASN A 127 -0.74 22.22 1.31
CA ASN A 127 0.19 23.33 1.62
C ASN A 127 -0.35 24.67 1.09
N GLN A 128 -1.58 25.02 1.42
CA GLN A 128 -2.29 26.27 1.06
C GLN A 128 -2.53 26.46 -0.45
N LYS A 129 -2.27 25.46 -1.30
CA LYS A 129 -2.58 25.46 -2.73
C LYS A 129 -3.65 24.44 -3.06
N ASN A 130 -4.58 24.80 -3.93
CA ASN A 130 -5.62 23.88 -4.39
C ASN A 130 -5.13 23.08 -5.59
N TYR A 131 -5.51 21.80 -5.63
CA TYR A 131 -5.23 20.87 -6.72
C TYR A 131 -6.49 20.07 -7.02
N TYR A 132 -6.73 19.72 -8.26
CA TYR A 132 -7.81 18.83 -8.63
C TYR A 132 -7.26 17.48 -9.09
N PHE A 133 -7.77 16.41 -8.48
CA PHE A 133 -7.44 15.02 -8.84
C PHE A 133 -8.65 14.38 -9.52
N LYS A 134 -8.47 13.85 -10.72
CA LYS A 134 -9.50 13.13 -11.47
C LYS A 134 -10.01 11.92 -10.66
N SER A 135 -11.10 11.28 -11.06
CA SER A 135 -11.64 10.09 -10.39
C SER A 135 -10.64 8.92 -10.31
N ASN A 136 -9.72 8.83 -11.25
CA ASN A 136 -8.62 7.87 -11.23
C ASN A 136 -7.41 8.31 -10.38
N GLY A 137 -7.48 9.46 -9.72
CA GLY A 137 -6.45 10.02 -8.85
C GLY A 137 -5.34 10.80 -9.55
N VAL A 138 -5.36 10.89 -10.87
CA VAL A 138 -4.37 11.68 -11.61
C VAL A 138 -4.62 13.17 -11.40
N MET A 139 -3.59 13.92 -11.01
CA MET A 139 -3.65 15.38 -10.91
C MET A 139 -3.95 15.99 -12.26
N ALA A 140 -4.95 16.88 -12.33
CA ALA A 140 -5.23 17.67 -13.53
C ALA A 140 -4.16 18.75 -13.71
N VAL A 141 -3.83 19.05 -14.95
CA VAL A 141 -2.89 20.10 -15.36
C VAL A 141 -3.39 20.78 -16.64
N SER A 142 -3.07 22.06 -16.84
CA SER A 142 -3.36 22.84 -18.06
C SER A 142 -4.81 22.67 -18.56
N THR A 143 -5.79 22.82 -17.65
CA THR A 143 -7.21 22.64 -17.95
C THR A 143 -8.09 23.49 -17.02
N SER A 144 -9.40 23.41 -17.15
CA SER A 144 -10.33 23.96 -16.18
C SER A 144 -11.34 22.89 -15.74
N VAL A 145 -11.83 23.04 -14.50
CA VAL A 145 -12.85 22.15 -13.92
C VAL A 145 -13.86 22.96 -13.13
N THR A 146 -15.12 22.54 -13.14
CA THR A 146 -16.14 23.14 -12.29
C THR A 146 -16.47 22.20 -11.13
N VAL A 147 -16.38 22.72 -9.92
CA VAL A 147 -16.67 21.98 -8.68
C VAL A 147 -17.65 22.82 -7.86
N ASN A 148 -18.81 22.27 -7.56
CA ASN A 148 -19.87 22.94 -6.78
C ASN A 148 -20.23 24.34 -7.34
N GLY A 149 -20.34 24.48 -8.65
CA GLY A 149 -20.66 25.73 -9.33
C GLY A 149 -19.50 26.71 -9.51
N ILE A 150 -18.34 26.44 -8.92
CA ILE A 150 -17.14 27.30 -9.06
C ILE A 150 -16.21 26.70 -10.10
N THR A 151 -15.84 27.51 -11.12
CA THR A 151 -14.88 27.11 -12.13
C THR A 151 -13.46 27.42 -11.67
N TYR A 152 -12.57 26.45 -11.73
CA TYR A 152 -11.15 26.56 -11.42
C TYR A 152 -10.32 26.48 -12.70
N SER A 153 -9.41 27.42 -12.90
CA SER A 153 -8.33 27.31 -13.87
C SER A 153 -7.18 26.54 -13.25
N ILE A 154 -6.68 25.52 -13.94
CA ILE A 154 -5.59 24.66 -13.47
C ILE A 154 -4.35 24.91 -14.33
N ALA A 155 -3.29 25.38 -13.69
CA ALA A 155 -2.03 25.69 -14.34
C ALA A 155 -1.24 24.41 -14.72
N ALA A 156 -0.12 24.56 -15.42
CA ALA A 156 0.74 23.46 -15.85
C ALA A 156 1.38 22.70 -14.66
N ASP A 157 1.57 23.36 -13.53
CA ASP A 157 2.05 22.77 -12.27
C ASP A 157 0.94 22.09 -11.45
N GLY A 158 -0.31 22.16 -11.93
CA GLY A 158 -1.49 21.58 -11.31
C GLY A 158 -2.18 22.47 -10.26
N VAL A 159 -1.68 23.67 -9.99
CA VAL A 159 -2.33 24.60 -9.05
C VAL A 159 -3.66 25.07 -9.65
N ALA A 160 -4.72 24.93 -8.85
CA ALA A 160 -6.09 25.30 -9.22
C ALA A 160 -6.45 26.64 -8.57
N THR A 161 -6.82 27.62 -9.38
CA THR A 161 -7.28 28.95 -8.95
C THR A 161 -8.72 29.16 -9.36
N ALA A 162 -9.57 29.57 -8.42
CA ALA A 162 -10.96 29.89 -8.71
C ALA A 162 -11.04 31.07 -9.70
N LYS A 163 -11.85 30.94 -10.75
CA LYS A 163 -12.18 32.05 -11.63
C LYS A 163 -13.21 32.93 -10.94
N THR A 164 -12.87 34.17 -10.70
CA THR A 164 -13.84 35.17 -10.26
C THR A 164 -14.79 35.45 -11.43
N THR A 165 -16.07 35.14 -11.30
CA THR A 165 -17.11 35.70 -12.17
C THR A 165 -17.20 37.19 -11.84
N LYS A 166 -16.82 38.07 -12.77
CA LYS A 166 -17.16 39.49 -12.72
C LYS A 166 -18.64 39.63 -12.97
#